data_e400c994cd7ab74ad355cd41305c45f0
#
_entry.id   e400c994cd7ab74ad355cd41305c45f0
#
_cell.length_a   1.000
_cell.length_b   1.000
_cell.length_c   1.000
_cell.angle_alpha   90.00
_cell.angle_beta   90.00
_cell.angle_gamma   90.00
#
_symmetry.space_group_name_H-M   'P 1'
#
loop_
_entity.id
_entity.type
_entity.pdbx_description
1 polymer ?
#
loop_
_entity_poly.entity_id
_entity_poly.type
_entity_poly.pdbx_seq_one_letter_code
_entity_poly.pdbx_strand_id
1 'polypeptide(L)'
;IVNERNKGYKLVGHAETLNMLREENTARNQHIFSKDERQDGIITTLLVNEEPVTAEVLSQQFTVSLNTIYQDIDAIEERLGANRVNRLPAQGFTLDVDEINNRNIVATTIYNNLSPSDSAIYLSDLSEIGAAIDKPFFLTFISDNSLKAVVESFHQSDLNSGKKMNDNQIINVTA
;
A
#
# COMPACT_ATOMS: atom_id res chain seq x y z
N ILE A 1 6.62 23.17 -21.47
CA ILE A 1 7.45 23.12 -20.24
C ILE A 1 8.40 24.30 -20.29
N VAL A 2 8.37 25.16 -19.28
CA VAL A 2 9.29 26.31 -19.14
C VAL A 2 10.24 26.01 -17.96
N ASN A 3 11.54 26.22 -18.19
CA ASN A 3 12.54 26.10 -17.14
C ASN A 3 12.71 27.46 -16.47
N GLU A 4 12.37 27.60 -15.20
CA GLU A 4 12.64 28.79 -14.39
C GLU A 4 13.98 28.59 -13.65
N ARG A 5 14.96 29.43 -13.99
CA ARG A 5 16.32 29.37 -13.42
C ARG A 5 16.25 29.38 -11.88
N ASN A 6 16.81 28.35 -11.24
CA ASN A 6 16.82 28.11 -9.79
C ASN A 6 15.47 27.72 -9.16
N LYS A 7 14.41 27.49 -9.95
CA LYS A 7 13.07 27.06 -9.46
C LYS A 7 12.56 25.77 -10.08
N GLY A 8 13.30 25.21 -11.05
CA GLY A 8 12.93 23.98 -11.72
C GLY A 8 12.05 24.19 -12.96
N TYR A 9 11.27 23.17 -13.30
CA TYR A 9 10.43 23.16 -14.51
C TYR A 9 8.98 23.47 -14.15
N LYS A 10 8.35 24.35 -14.97
CA LYS A 10 6.93 24.68 -14.84
C LYS A 10 6.18 24.24 -16.07
N LEU A 11 5.05 23.57 -15.88
CA LEU A 11 4.12 23.27 -16.96
C LEU A 11 3.25 24.53 -17.22
N VAL A 12 3.27 25.01 -18.45
CA VAL A 12 2.45 26.15 -18.88
C VAL A 12 1.60 25.71 -20.07
N GLY A 13 0.30 25.89 -19.99
CA GLY A 13 -0.66 25.52 -21.05
C GLY A 13 -2.05 26.04 -20.72
N HIS A 14 -3.00 25.83 -21.64
CA HIS A 14 -4.41 26.11 -21.39
C HIS A 14 -4.96 25.19 -20.30
N ALA A 15 -5.87 25.70 -19.47
CA ALA A 15 -6.44 24.96 -18.35
C ALA A 15 -7.04 23.61 -18.75
N GLU A 16 -7.70 23.54 -19.90
CA GLU A 16 -8.26 22.29 -20.46
C GLU A 16 -7.17 21.26 -20.78
N THR A 17 -6.07 21.69 -21.43
CA THR A 17 -4.95 20.79 -21.74
C THR A 17 -4.24 20.31 -20.48
N LEU A 18 -4.10 21.17 -19.46
CA LEU A 18 -3.52 20.80 -18.18
C LEU A 18 -4.41 19.84 -17.40
N ASN A 19 -5.73 20.00 -17.50
CA ASN A 19 -6.69 19.07 -16.90
C ASN A 19 -6.70 17.71 -17.62
N MET A 20 -6.67 17.68 -18.95
CA MET A 20 -6.54 16.44 -19.72
C MET A 20 -5.26 15.69 -19.37
N LEU A 21 -4.12 16.39 -19.24
CA LEU A 21 -2.86 15.79 -18.79
C LEU A 21 -2.92 15.29 -17.33
N ARG A 22 -3.69 15.94 -16.48
CA ARG A 22 -3.96 15.47 -15.11
C ARG A 22 -4.81 14.21 -15.14
N GLU A 23 -5.88 14.18 -15.91
CA GLU A 23 -6.77 13.01 -16.05
C GLU A 23 -6.05 11.82 -16.69
N GLU A 24 -5.22 12.05 -17.73
CA GLU A 24 -4.38 11.01 -18.32
C GLU A 24 -3.31 10.49 -17.34
N ASN A 25 -2.72 11.36 -16.52
CA ASN A 25 -1.79 10.94 -15.48
C ASN A 25 -2.49 10.24 -14.32
N THR A 26 -3.72 10.60 -13.99
CA THR A 26 -4.50 9.88 -12.96
C THR A 26 -4.88 8.49 -13.47
N ALA A 27 -5.21 8.34 -14.76
CA ALA A 27 -5.43 7.04 -15.39
C ALA A 27 -4.12 6.23 -15.59
N ARG A 28 -2.95 6.87 -15.55
CA ARG A 28 -1.62 6.25 -15.66
C ARG A 28 -0.84 6.23 -14.35
N ASN A 29 -1.40 6.66 -13.25
CA ASN A 29 -0.78 6.56 -11.93
C ASN A 29 -0.71 5.10 -11.47
N GLN A 30 0.11 4.32 -12.19
CA GLN A 30 0.75 3.18 -11.58
C GLN A 30 1.66 3.75 -10.49
N HIS A 31 1.33 3.49 -9.25
CA HIS A 31 2.18 3.85 -8.12
C HIS A 31 3.59 3.31 -8.40
N ILE A 32 4.59 4.21 -8.49
CA ILE A 32 5.97 3.81 -8.70
C ILE A 32 6.54 3.51 -7.32
N PHE A 33 6.59 2.23 -6.99
CA PHE A 33 7.15 1.76 -5.73
C PHE A 33 8.65 2.03 -5.67
N SER A 34 9.14 2.60 -4.60
CA SER A 34 10.54 2.53 -4.21
C SER A 34 10.94 1.06 -3.98
N LYS A 35 12.24 0.78 -3.83
CA LYS A 35 12.69 -0.58 -3.55
C LYS A 35 12.09 -1.12 -2.24
N ASP A 36 12.10 -0.31 -1.19
CA ASP A 36 11.64 -0.72 0.14
C ASP A 36 10.11 -0.91 0.15
N GLU A 37 9.33 0.03 -0.40
CA GLU A 37 7.89 -0.12 -0.57
C GLU A 37 7.52 -1.37 -1.39
N ARG A 38 8.26 -1.66 -2.46
CA ARG A 38 8.02 -2.84 -3.29
C ARG A 38 8.28 -4.13 -2.51
N GLN A 39 9.38 -4.20 -1.76
CA GLN A 39 9.69 -5.36 -0.92
C GLN A 39 8.64 -5.55 0.16
N ASP A 40 8.21 -4.49 0.81
CA ASP A 40 7.13 -4.53 1.79
C ASP A 40 5.79 -4.96 1.14
N GLY A 41 5.50 -4.45 -0.06
CA GLY A 41 4.34 -4.88 -0.83
C GLY A 41 4.38 -6.36 -1.23
N ILE A 42 5.56 -6.88 -1.62
CA ILE A 42 5.76 -8.30 -1.91
C ILE A 42 5.51 -9.14 -0.65
N ILE A 43 6.11 -8.76 0.48
CA ILE A 43 5.90 -9.47 1.76
C ILE A 43 4.41 -9.53 2.08
N THR A 44 3.72 -8.38 2.04
CA THR A 44 2.28 -8.33 2.35
C THR A 44 1.47 -9.18 1.37
N THR A 45 1.80 -9.13 0.07
CA THR A 45 1.14 -9.95 -0.95
C THR A 45 1.30 -11.45 -0.66
N LEU A 46 2.50 -11.89 -0.27
CA LEU A 46 2.76 -13.30 0.07
C LEU A 46 2.08 -13.73 1.39
N LEU A 47 1.86 -12.81 2.33
CA LEU A 47 1.23 -13.09 3.61
C LEU A 47 -0.29 -13.20 3.53
N VAL A 48 -0.93 -12.38 2.69
CA VAL A 48 -2.40 -12.38 2.56
C VAL A 48 -2.93 -13.41 1.56
N ASN A 49 -2.06 -14.00 0.75
CA ASN A 49 -2.46 -15.05 -0.19
C ASN A 49 -2.22 -16.43 0.42
N GLU A 50 -3.25 -17.26 0.42
CA GLU A 50 -3.18 -18.65 0.86
C GLU A 50 -2.41 -19.54 -0.12
N GLU A 51 -2.43 -19.19 -1.41
CA GLU A 51 -1.76 -19.90 -2.49
C GLU A 51 -0.42 -19.25 -2.86
N PRO A 52 0.54 -20.02 -3.36
CA PRO A 52 1.82 -19.49 -3.82
C PRO A 52 1.66 -18.42 -4.90
N VAL A 53 2.44 -17.35 -4.82
CA VAL A 53 2.41 -16.26 -5.79
C VAL A 53 3.61 -16.35 -6.72
N THR A 54 3.38 -16.37 -8.03
CA THR A 54 4.45 -16.51 -9.01
C THR A 54 5.22 -15.20 -9.22
N ALA A 55 6.47 -15.30 -9.71
CA ALA A 55 7.28 -14.14 -10.05
C ALA A 55 6.62 -13.26 -11.12
N GLU A 56 5.87 -13.86 -12.05
CA GLU A 56 5.14 -13.16 -13.12
C GLU A 56 4.03 -12.28 -12.54
N VAL A 57 3.26 -12.81 -11.58
CA VAL A 57 2.20 -12.05 -10.89
C VAL A 57 2.81 -10.86 -10.16
N LEU A 58 3.87 -11.07 -9.39
CA LEU A 58 4.59 -10.01 -8.69
C LEU A 58 5.19 -8.97 -9.66
N SER A 59 5.79 -9.43 -10.76
CA SER A 59 6.34 -8.57 -11.81
C SER A 59 5.28 -7.65 -12.41
N GLN A 60 4.09 -8.16 -12.69
CA GLN A 60 2.96 -7.38 -13.21
C GLN A 60 2.42 -6.40 -12.15
N GLN A 61 2.21 -6.87 -10.92
CA GLN A 61 1.68 -6.08 -9.81
C GLN A 61 2.56 -4.86 -9.51
N PHE A 62 3.87 -5.05 -9.47
CA PHE A 62 4.83 -3.99 -9.13
C PHE A 62 5.46 -3.31 -10.36
N THR A 63 5.09 -3.72 -11.57
CA THR A 63 5.57 -3.14 -12.84
C THR A 63 7.09 -3.14 -12.94
N VAL A 64 7.74 -4.24 -12.61
CA VAL A 64 9.19 -4.44 -12.68
C VAL A 64 9.54 -5.74 -13.41
N SER A 65 10.81 -5.91 -13.75
CA SER A 65 11.29 -7.15 -14.42
C SER A 65 11.25 -8.36 -13.47
N LEU A 66 11.16 -9.57 -14.03
CA LEU A 66 11.29 -10.82 -13.28
C LEU A 66 12.61 -10.87 -12.49
N ASN A 67 13.71 -10.40 -13.11
CA ASN A 67 15.01 -10.35 -12.44
C ASN A 67 14.98 -9.44 -11.19
N THR A 68 14.26 -8.33 -11.26
CA THR A 68 14.06 -7.44 -10.11
C THR A 68 13.30 -8.15 -8.99
N ILE A 69 12.25 -8.91 -9.34
CA ILE A 69 11.48 -9.69 -8.35
C ILE A 69 12.38 -10.72 -7.66
N TYR A 70 13.19 -11.47 -8.41
CA TYR A 70 14.10 -12.44 -7.79
C TYR A 70 15.10 -11.77 -6.85
N GLN A 71 15.67 -10.61 -7.22
CA GLN A 71 16.55 -9.83 -6.34
C GLN A 71 15.83 -9.32 -5.10
N ASP A 72 14.58 -8.89 -5.22
CA ASP A 72 13.77 -8.47 -4.08
C ASP A 72 13.45 -9.65 -3.17
N ILE A 73 13.13 -10.82 -3.70
CA ILE A 73 12.90 -12.04 -2.92
C ILE A 73 14.18 -12.45 -2.16
N ASP A 74 15.36 -12.36 -2.77
CA ASP A 74 16.64 -12.64 -2.10
C ASP A 74 16.85 -11.65 -0.91
N ALA A 75 16.59 -10.37 -1.14
CA ALA A 75 16.71 -9.34 -0.10
C ALA A 75 15.68 -9.50 1.03
N ILE A 76 14.47 -9.93 0.69
CA ILE A 76 13.41 -10.23 1.68
C ILE A 76 13.83 -11.43 2.53
N GLU A 77 14.35 -12.48 1.93
CA GLU A 77 14.85 -13.66 2.65
C GLU A 77 16.01 -13.31 3.59
N GLU A 78 16.92 -12.43 3.16
CA GLU A 78 17.99 -11.91 4.02
C GLU A 78 17.42 -11.09 5.20
N ARG A 79 16.41 -10.26 4.95
CA ARG A 79 15.77 -9.40 5.97
C ARG A 79 14.95 -10.20 7.00
N LEU A 80 14.19 -11.19 6.56
CA LEU A 80 13.31 -11.99 7.43
C LEU A 80 14.04 -13.16 8.10
N GLY A 81 15.20 -13.54 7.62
CA GLY A 81 15.97 -14.69 8.05
C GLY A 81 15.82 -15.92 7.14
N ALA A 82 16.81 -16.79 7.18
CA ALA A 82 16.87 -17.98 6.33
C ALA A 82 15.63 -18.88 6.51
N ASN A 83 15.16 -19.45 5.39
CA ASN A 83 14.03 -20.37 5.32
C ASN A 83 12.65 -19.76 5.63
N ARG A 84 12.50 -18.44 5.62
CA ARG A 84 11.18 -17.79 5.74
C ARG A 84 10.47 -17.67 4.40
N VAL A 85 11.22 -17.63 3.30
CA VAL A 85 10.65 -17.62 1.94
C VAL A 85 10.75 -19.02 1.35
N ASN A 86 9.62 -19.68 1.13
CA ASN A 86 9.56 -20.94 0.43
C ASN A 86 9.50 -20.70 -1.09
N ARG A 87 10.44 -21.31 -1.82
CA ARG A 87 10.51 -21.26 -3.28
C ARG A 87 9.97 -22.57 -3.84
N LEU A 88 8.74 -22.55 -4.32
CA LEU A 88 8.07 -23.73 -4.84
C LEU A 88 8.24 -23.81 -6.36
N PRO A 89 8.97 -24.82 -6.92
CA PRO A 89 9.22 -24.94 -8.35
C PRO A 89 7.91 -24.89 -9.16
N ALA A 90 7.85 -24.02 -10.16
CA ALA A 90 6.69 -23.79 -11.03
C ALA A 90 5.41 -23.26 -10.34
N GLN A 91 5.42 -23.06 -9.04
CA GLN A 91 4.26 -22.56 -8.29
C GLN A 91 4.49 -21.12 -7.78
N GLY A 92 5.72 -20.74 -7.44
CA GLY A 92 6.05 -19.40 -6.96
C GLY A 92 6.60 -19.37 -5.54
N PHE A 93 6.19 -18.37 -4.77
CA PHE A 93 6.71 -18.06 -3.44
C PHE A 93 5.60 -18.07 -2.40
N THR A 94 5.92 -18.53 -1.19
CA THR A 94 5.11 -18.34 0.02
C THR A 94 6.00 -17.88 1.16
N LEU A 95 5.40 -17.30 2.20
CA LEU A 95 6.11 -16.99 3.45
C LEU A 95 5.70 -17.96 4.54
N ASP A 96 6.71 -18.47 5.27
CA ASP A 96 6.51 -19.31 6.45
C ASP A 96 6.72 -18.47 7.70
N VAL A 97 5.63 -17.92 8.23
CA VAL A 97 5.57 -17.13 9.46
C VAL A 97 4.38 -17.57 10.30
N ASP A 98 4.55 -17.57 11.62
CA ASP A 98 3.43 -17.81 12.52
C ASP A 98 2.43 -16.65 12.49
N GLU A 99 1.21 -16.91 12.95
CA GLU A 99 0.10 -15.95 12.86
C GLU A 99 0.38 -14.61 13.57
N ILE A 100 1.08 -14.63 14.70
CA ILE A 100 1.39 -13.42 15.46
C ILE A 100 2.39 -12.56 14.70
N ASN A 101 3.44 -13.18 14.15
CA ASN A 101 4.44 -12.48 13.33
C ASN A 101 3.82 -12.00 12.02
N ASN A 102 2.92 -12.78 11.39
CA ASN A 102 2.18 -12.37 10.20
C ASN A 102 1.43 -11.04 10.47
N ARG A 103 0.59 -10.98 11.48
CA ARG A 103 -0.16 -9.76 11.85
C ARG A 103 0.77 -8.58 12.11
N ASN A 104 1.84 -8.79 12.86
CA ASN A 104 2.81 -7.73 13.16
C ASN A 104 3.52 -7.21 11.89
N ILE A 105 3.89 -8.09 10.97
CA ILE A 105 4.54 -7.70 9.70
C ILE A 105 3.57 -6.89 8.86
N VAL A 106 2.33 -7.36 8.67
CA VAL A 106 1.31 -6.65 7.88
C VAL A 106 1.04 -5.27 8.48
N ALA A 107 0.77 -5.18 9.78
CA ALA A 107 0.49 -3.92 10.46
C ALA A 107 1.67 -2.94 10.34
N THR A 108 2.91 -3.42 10.55
CA THR A 108 4.12 -2.58 10.44
C THR A 108 4.33 -2.12 9.01
N THR A 109 4.12 -2.99 8.02
CA THR A 109 4.27 -2.67 6.60
C THR A 109 3.27 -1.59 6.17
N ILE A 110 2.00 -1.73 6.55
CA ILE A 110 0.97 -0.74 6.26
C ILE A 110 1.32 0.59 6.92
N TYR A 111 1.69 0.57 8.21
CA TYR A 111 2.03 1.78 8.96
C TYR A 111 3.22 2.54 8.35
N ASN A 112 4.27 1.83 7.93
CA ASN A 112 5.48 2.45 7.40
C ASN A 112 5.28 3.04 5.99
N ASN A 113 4.36 2.49 5.21
CA ASN A 113 4.17 2.86 3.80
C ASN A 113 2.92 3.72 3.56
N LEU A 114 2.13 3.97 4.59
CA LEU A 114 0.95 4.81 4.48
C LEU A 114 1.24 6.21 4.99
N SER A 115 1.12 7.23 4.14
CA SER A 115 1.29 8.61 4.59
C SER A 115 0.11 9.03 5.48
N PRO A 116 0.34 9.86 6.52
CA PRO A 116 -0.73 10.37 7.36
C PRO A 116 -1.82 11.14 6.58
N SER A 117 -1.42 11.84 5.51
CA SER A 117 -2.36 12.58 4.65
C SER A 117 -3.26 11.65 3.83
N ASP A 118 -2.69 10.57 3.25
CA ASP A 118 -3.47 9.63 2.45
C ASP A 118 -4.43 8.83 3.33
N SER A 119 -3.98 8.48 4.54
CA SER A 119 -4.82 7.84 5.55
C SER A 119 -6.01 8.70 5.94
N ALA A 120 -5.76 9.98 6.26
CA ALA A 120 -6.81 10.92 6.69
C ALA A 120 -7.83 11.16 5.58
N ILE A 121 -7.38 11.35 4.34
CA ILE A 121 -8.25 11.53 3.17
C ILE A 121 -9.11 10.28 2.97
N TYR A 122 -8.51 9.10 2.95
CA TYR A 122 -9.23 7.86 2.71
C TYR A 122 -10.25 7.55 3.83
N LEU A 123 -9.87 7.74 5.09
CA LEU A 123 -10.77 7.51 6.23
C LEU A 123 -11.93 8.52 6.29
N SER A 124 -11.70 9.79 5.88
CA SER A 124 -12.77 10.78 5.78
C SER A 124 -13.79 10.41 4.69
N ASP A 125 -13.32 9.88 3.56
CA ASP A 125 -14.19 9.43 2.46
C ASP A 125 -15.00 8.17 2.78
N LEU A 126 -14.47 7.27 3.61
CA LEU A 126 -15.25 6.12 4.09
C LEU A 126 -16.49 6.54 4.88
N SER A 127 -16.48 7.75 5.48
CA SER A 127 -17.61 8.31 6.22
C SER A 127 -18.60 9.06 5.32
N GLU A 128 -18.19 9.52 4.13
CA GLU A 128 -19.02 10.25 3.17
C GLU A 128 -19.38 9.34 1.98
N ILE A 129 -20.65 9.07 1.80
CA ILE A 129 -21.18 8.22 0.72
C ILE A 129 -20.95 8.93 -0.62
N GLY A 130 -19.94 8.51 -1.41
CA GLY A 130 -19.91 8.78 -2.83
C GLY A 130 -18.66 9.36 -3.47
N ALA A 131 -17.56 9.58 -2.80
CA ALA A 131 -16.33 10.00 -3.45
C ALA A 131 -15.48 8.77 -3.86
N ALA A 132 -15.20 8.63 -5.16
CA ALA A 132 -14.29 7.60 -5.65
C ALA A 132 -12.85 8.11 -5.55
N ILE A 133 -12.25 8.03 -4.36
CA ILE A 133 -10.81 8.20 -4.21
C ILE A 133 -10.15 6.84 -4.39
N ASP A 134 -9.06 6.80 -5.15
CA ASP A 134 -8.28 5.58 -5.33
C ASP A 134 -7.74 5.13 -3.98
N LYS A 135 -8.06 3.89 -3.60
CA LYS A 135 -7.60 3.28 -2.36
C LYS A 135 -6.07 3.16 -2.39
N PRO A 136 -5.35 3.71 -1.39
CA PRO A 136 -3.91 3.54 -1.30
C PRO A 136 -3.51 2.07 -1.34
N PHE A 137 -2.43 1.71 -2.06
CA PHE A 137 -2.03 0.32 -2.29
C PHE A 137 -2.00 -0.52 -1.01
N PHE A 138 -1.34 -0.04 0.03
CA PHE A 138 -1.22 -0.79 1.29
C PHE A 138 -2.55 -0.94 2.05
N LEU A 139 -3.56 -0.09 1.79
CA LEU A 139 -4.91 -0.29 2.32
C LEU A 139 -5.71 -1.32 1.54
N THR A 140 -5.31 -1.69 0.33
CA THR A 140 -6.01 -2.73 -0.46
C THR A 140 -5.98 -4.09 0.22
N PHE A 141 -5.03 -4.33 1.12
CA PHE A 141 -4.94 -5.56 1.92
C PHE A 141 -5.95 -5.63 3.07
N ILE A 142 -6.61 -4.51 3.39
CA ILE A 142 -7.65 -4.45 4.44
C ILE A 142 -9.01 -4.27 3.75
N SER A 143 -10.02 -5.03 4.19
CA SER A 143 -11.37 -4.88 3.63
C SER A 143 -11.99 -3.55 4.09
N ASP A 144 -12.75 -2.88 3.19
CA ASP A 144 -13.45 -1.63 3.51
C ASP A 144 -14.47 -1.82 4.65
N ASN A 145 -15.08 -3.01 4.73
CA ASN A 145 -16.02 -3.33 5.80
C ASN A 145 -15.31 -3.41 7.16
N SER A 146 -14.10 -3.99 7.20
CA SER A 146 -13.29 -4.04 8.42
C SER A 146 -12.85 -2.63 8.85
N LEU A 147 -12.38 -1.81 7.89
CA LEU A 147 -12.01 -0.42 8.15
C LEU A 147 -13.21 0.38 8.68
N LYS A 148 -14.38 0.30 8.03
CA LYS A 148 -15.60 0.97 8.47
C LYS A 148 -16.03 0.56 9.89
N ALA A 149 -16.05 -0.75 10.16
CA ALA A 149 -16.44 -1.27 11.47
C ALA A 149 -15.52 -0.75 12.58
N VAL A 150 -14.21 -0.66 12.32
CA VAL A 150 -13.22 -0.14 13.29
C VAL A 150 -13.40 1.37 13.46
N VAL A 151 -13.52 2.14 12.38
CA VAL A 151 -13.75 3.60 12.42
C VAL A 151 -15.03 3.92 13.20
N GLU A 152 -16.14 3.22 12.93
CA GLU A 152 -17.41 3.39 13.65
C GLU A 152 -17.28 3.04 15.13
N SER A 153 -16.57 1.96 15.47
CA SER A 153 -16.33 1.55 16.86
C SER A 153 -15.55 2.61 17.63
N PHE A 154 -14.54 3.24 17.00
CA PHE A 154 -13.78 4.30 17.62
C PHE A 154 -14.57 5.59 17.77
N HIS A 155 -15.36 5.99 16.78
CA HIS A 155 -16.26 7.15 16.91
C HIS A 155 -17.23 6.97 18.07
N GLN A 156 -17.77 5.78 18.28
CA GLN A 156 -18.64 5.49 19.43
C GLN A 156 -17.88 5.52 20.76
N SER A 157 -16.62 5.03 20.78
CA SER A 157 -15.76 5.03 21.97
C SER A 157 -15.30 6.44 22.34
N ASP A 158 -14.96 7.28 21.35
CA ASP A 158 -14.55 8.68 21.56
C ASP A 158 -15.67 9.53 22.18
N LEU A 159 -16.92 9.29 21.78
CA LEU A 159 -18.08 9.93 22.38
C LEU A 159 -18.21 9.61 23.88
N ASN A 160 -17.71 8.43 24.31
CA ASN A 160 -17.80 7.96 25.68
C ASN A 160 -16.57 8.28 26.55
N SER A 161 -15.38 8.40 25.96
CA SER A 161 -14.10 8.50 26.70
C SER A 161 -13.39 9.85 26.60
N GLY A 162 -13.76 10.70 25.65
CA GLY A 162 -13.13 12.01 25.42
C GLY A 162 -11.67 11.97 24.92
N LYS A 163 -11.19 10.80 24.51
CA LYS A 163 -9.85 10.62 23.88
C LYS A 163 -10.02 10.28 22.42
N LYS A 164 -9.53 11.18 21.53
CA LYS A 164 -9.50 10.92 20.09
C LYS A 164 -8.27 10.08 19.72
N MET A 165 -8.49 8.98 19.02
CA MET A 165 -7.41 8.27 18.33
C MET A 165 -7.10 8.96 17.01
N ASN A 166 -5.83 9.00 16.64
CA ASN A 166 -5.44 9.49 15.32
C ASN A 166 -5.63 8.39 14.26
N ASP A 167 -5.67 8.81 12.97
CA ASP A 167 -5.96 7.91 11.84
C ASP A 167 -4.97 6.74 11.74
N ASN A 168 -3.69 6.97 12.06
CA ASN A 168 -2.68 5.91 12.07
C ASN A 168 -2.93 4.86 13.17
N GLN A 169 -3.47 5.27 14.32
CA GLN A 169 -3.84 4.34 15.38
C GLN A 169 -5.04 3.47 14.96
N ILE A 170 -6.01 4.07 14.25
CA ILE A 170 -7.17 3.35 13.71
C ILE A 170 -6.71 2.28 12.71
N ILE A 171 -5.82 2.65 11.78
CA ILE A 171 -5.30 1.72 10.76
C ILE A 171 -4.54 0.57 11.40
N ASN A 172 -3.66 0.84 12.38
CA ASN A 172 -2.90 -0.19 13.07
C ASN A 172 -3.76 -1.22 13.83
N VAL A 173 -4.92 -0.81 14.32
CA VAL A 173 -5.86 -1.73 14.99
C VAL A 173 -6.65 -2.56 13.99
N THR A 174 -6.75 -2.10 12.75
CA THR A 174 -7.54 -2.76 11.69
C THR A 174 -6.71 -3.78 10.92
N ALA A 175 -5.38 -3.60 10.83
CA ALA A 175 -4.45 -4.48 10.13
C ALA A 175 -4.14 -5.74 10.94
#